data_c990d26aaec9d9e7b1a4de25b3314fc5
#
_entry.id   c990d26aaec9d9e7b1a4de25b3314fc5
#
_cell.length_a   1.000
_cell.length_b   1.000
_cell.length_c   1.000
_cell.angle_alpha   90.00
_cell.angle_beta   90.00
_cell.angle_gamma   90.00
#
_symmetry.space_group_name_H-M   'P 1'
#
loop_
_entity.id
_entity.type
_entity.pdbx_description
1 polymer ?
#
loop_
_entity_poly.entity_id
_entity_poly.type
_entity_poly.pdbx_seq_one_letter_code
_entity_poly.pdbx_strand_id
1 'polypeptide(L)'
;MLEEKLNELKKKLIEEAGLAEDMVKKSIEGLIEKRKEILEKVVKKYEPKMNELEIELDEFCTNLIALYQPEAGNLRTILMILKMNNDLERIGDLAVNISESALFLIERPPVKPLIDIPRMAEEAINMLKNAVDSFINKDTKLAKSVCQKDAVVDNLRDQILRELITYMSSDPSTIERSIHLIRISRSIERIADLSTNICEDVIFITEGKVIKHHKDES
;
A
#
# COMPACT_ATOMS: atom_id res chain seq x y z
N MET A 1 -8.53 -27.89 13.90
CA MET A 1 -7.69 -27.07 14.83
C MET A 1 -6.71 -26.17 14.10
N LEU A 2 -5.59 -26.64 13.52
CA LEU A 2 -4.62 -25.75 12.83
C LEU A 2 -5.23 -25.05 11.61
N GLU A 3 -5.94 -25.74 10.75
CA GLU A 3 -6.59 -25.15 9.57
C GLU A 3 -7.63 -24.07 9.93
N GLU A 4 -8.39 -24.25 10.99
CA GLU A 4 -9.33 -23.25 11.50
C GLU A 4 -8.57 -21.98 11.92
N LYS A 5 -7.44 -22.14 12.62
CA LYS A 5 -6.59 -21.03 13.04
C LYS A 5 -5.90 -20.31 11.85
N LEU A 6 -5.49 -21.05 10.83
CA LEU A 6 -4.97 -20.48 9.58
C LEU A 6 -6.06 -19.67 8.84
N ASN A 7 -7.30 -20.13 8.86
CA ASN A 7 -8.40 -19.38 8.27
C ASN A 7 -8.74 -18.12 9.09
N GLU A 8 -8.63 -18.19 10.41
CA GLU A 8 -8.78 -17.01 11.30
C GLU A 8 -7.66 -15.99 11.02
N LEU A 9 -6.40 -16.45 10.92
CA LEU A 9 -5.25 -15.61 10.58
C LEU A 9 -5.43 -14.90 9.23
N LYS A 10 -5.87 -15.62 8.19
CA LYS A 10 -6.17 -15.03 6.87
C LYS A 10 -7.26 -13.97 6.95
N LYS A 11 -8.30 -14.18 7.75
CA LYS A 11 -9.37 -13.18 7.93
C LYS A 11 -8.85 -11.91 8.57
N LYS A 12 -7.98 -12.01 9.56
CA LYS A 12 -7.33 -10.83 10.19
C LYS A 12 -6.47 -10.06 9.19
N LEU A 13 -5.68 -10.75 8.36
CA LEU A 13 -4.90 -10.12 7.30
C LEU A 13 -5.79 -9.38 6.28
N ILE A 14 -6.94 -9.95 5.92
CA ILE A 14 -7.91 -9.29 5.02
C ILE A 14 -8.51 -8.05 5.69
N GLU A 15 -8.78 -8.10 7.00
CA GLU A 15 -9.27 -6.93 7.75
C GLU A 15 -8.22 -5.80 7.75
N GLU A 16 -6.98 -6.14 8.01
CA GLU A 16 -5.85 -5.20 7.97
C GLU A 16 -5.67 -4.59 6.57
N ALA A 17 -5.68 -5.43 5.53
CA ALA A 17 -5.61 -4.96 4.13
C ALA A 17 -6.76 -4.02 3.77
N GLY A 18 -7.98 -4.32 4.22
CA GLY A 18 -9.13 -3.46 4.05
C GLY A 18 -8.98 -2.10 4.75
N LEU A 19 -8.35 -2.08 5.93
CA LEU A 19 -8.04 -0.84 6.63
C LEU A 19 -6.97 -0.03 5.88
N ALA A 20 -5.89 -0.67 5.41
CA ALA A 20 -4.84 -0.02 4.61
C ALA A 20 -5.44 0.64 3.34
N GLU A 21 -6.27 -0.10 2.60
CA GLU A 21 -6.98 0.42 1.42
C GLU A 21 -7.87 1.63 1.76
N ASP A 22 -8.64 1.57 2.87
CA ASP A 22 -9.51 2.66 3.32
C ASP A 22 -8.69 3.90 3.74
N MET A 23 -7.55 3.71 4.40
CA MET A 23 -6.64 4.79 4.77
C MET A 23 -6.09 5.53 3.54
N VAL A 24 -5.63 4.81 2.51
CA VAL A 24 -5.14 5.41 1.26
C VAL A 24 -6.27 6.17 0.56
N LYS A 25 -7.45 5.56 0.40
CA LYS A 25 -8.63 6.22 -0.21
C LYS A 25 -8.98 7.52 0.49
N LYS A 26 -9.07 7.49 1.81
CA LYS A 26 -9.44 8.66 2.63
C LYS A 26 -8.38 9.76 2.61
N SER A 27 -7.10 9.42 2.55
CA SER A 27 -6.04 10.41 2.43
C SER A 27 -6.13 11.19 1.11
N ILE A 28 -6.49 10.53 0.02
CA ILE A 28 -6.68 11.15 -1.28
C ILE A 28 -8.01 11.92 -1.37
N GLU A 29 -9.11 11.35 -0.85
CA GLU A 29 -10.41 12.04 -0.74
C GLU A 29 -10.27 13.35 0.03
N GLY A 30 -9.63 13.31 1.21
CA GLY A 30 -9.39 14.48 2.04
C GLY A 30 -8.56 15.57 1.36
N LEU A 31 -7.58 15.17 0.53
CA LEU A 31 -6.80 16.11 -0.29
C LEU A 31 -7.67 16.78 -1.37
N ILE A 32 -8.43 15.98 -2.13
CA ILE A 32 -9.22 16.46 -3.28
C ILE A 32 -10.37 17.35 -2.80
N GLU A 33 -11.11 16.90 -1.79
CA GLU A 33 -12.28 17.58 -1.26
C GLU A 33 -11.93 18.66 -0.21
N LYS A 34 -10.65 18.80 0.13
CA LYS A 34 -10.12 19.71 1.16
C LYS A 34 -10.77 19.49 2.54
N ARG A 35 -10.98 18.23 2.89
CA ARG A 35 -11.67 17.83 4.13
C ARG A 35 -10.67 17.48 5.23
N LYS A 36 -10.40 18.46 6.08
CA LYS A 36 -9.45 18.36 7.20
C LYS A 36 -9.80 17.20 8.14
N GLU A 37 -11.08 17.05 8.46
CA GLU A 37 -11.58 16.04 9.38
C GLU A 37 -11.33 14.61 8.91
N ILE A 38 -11.33 14.36 7.58
CA ILE A 38 -10.99 13.02 7.02
C ILE A 38 -9.50 12.75 7.20
N LEU A 39 -8.65 13.72 6.86
CA LEU A 39 -7.20 13.60 6.99
C LEU A 39 -6.76 13.38 8.44
N GLU A 40 -7.31 14.18 9.37
CA GLU A 40 -7.04 14.02 10.81
C GLU A 40 -7.52 12.66 11.34
N LYS A 41 -8.60 12.11 10.80
CA LYS A 41 -9.10 10.79 11.18
C LYS A 41 -8.15 9.67 10.73
N VAL A 42 -7.52 9.79 9.56
CA VAL A 42 -6.49 8.85 9.12
C VAL A 42 -5.34 8.82 10.12
N VAL A 43 -4.79 9.99 10.47
CA VAL A 43 -3.64 10.12 11.38
C VAL A 43 -3.99 9.73 12.82
N LYS A 44 -5.13 10.18 13.36
CA LYS A 44 -5.41 10.07 14.81
C LYS A 44 -6.20 8.81 15.18
N LYS A 45 -6.88 8.18 14.23
CA LYS A 45 -7.78 7.05 14.52
C LYS A 45 -7.40 5.78 13.76
N TYR A 46 -7.06 5.88 12.47
CA TYR A 46 -6.80 4.69 11.67
C TYR A 46 -5.39 4.17 11.86
N GLU A 47 -4.38 5.05 11.94
CA GLU A 47 -3.00 4.65 12.23
C GLU A 47 -2.88 3.84 13.54
N PRO A 48 -3.37 4.31 14.71
CA PRO A 48 -3.33 3.49 15.92
C PRO A 48 -4.02 2.13 15.78
N LYS A 49 -5.15 2.08 15.02
CA LYS A 49 -5.83 0.82 14.76
C LYS A 49 -5.01 -0.10 13.85
N MET A 50 -4.29 0.45 12.87
CA MET A 50 -3.40 -0.32 12.00
C MET A 50 -2.30 -0.98 12.82
N ASN A 51 -1.64 -0.21 13.69
CA ASN A 51 -0.57 -0.68 14.56
C ASN A 51 -1.06 -1.78 15.55
N GLU A 52 -2.29 -1.65 16.06
CA GLU A 52 -2.91 -2.70 16.88
C GLU A 52 -3.10 -4.01 16.10
N LEU A 53 -3.60 -3.93 14.86
CA LEU A 53 -3.82 -5.10 14.00
C LEU A 53 -2.50 -5.77 13.62
N GLU A 54 -1.48 -4.97 13.30
CA GLU A 54 -0.12 -5.47 12.98
C GLU A 54 0.43 -6.29 14.15
N ILE A 55 0.41 -5.75 15.38
CA ILE A 55 0.88 -6.45 16.58
C ILE A 55 0.08 -7.73 16.82
N GLU A 56 -1.25 -7.68 16.73
CA GLU A 56 -2.11 -8.85 16.91
C GLU A 56 -1.80 -9.98 15.91
N LEU A 57 -1.53 -9.62 14.65
CA LEU A 57 -1.17 -10.58 13.60
C LEU A 57 0.20 -11.20 13.84
N ASP A 58 1.19 -10.41 14.23
CA ASP A 58 2.52 -10.89 14.58
C ASP A 58 2.50 -11.88 15.74
N GLU A 59 1.78 -11.53 16.81
CA GLU A 59 1.59 -12.43 17.97
C GLU A 59 0.86 -13.71 17.56
N PHE A 60 -0.17 -13.59 16.70
CA PHE A 60 -0.94 -14.75 16.26
C PHE A 60 -0.08 -15.69 15.39
N CYS A 61 0.72 -15.16 14.46
CA CYS A 61 1.67 -15.93 13.66
C CYS A 61 2.69 -16.67 14.54
N THR A 62 3.29 -15.96 15.49
CA THR A 62 4.28 -16.51 16.41
C THR A 62 3.69 -17.63 17.26
N ASN A 63 2.50 -17.42 17.82
CA ASN A 63 1.79 -18.42 18.63
C ASN A 63 1.44 -19.67 17.82
N LEU A 64 1.01 -19.51 16.54
CA LEU A 64 0.71 -20.65 15.68
C LEU A 64 1.95 -21.50 15.41
N ILE A 65 3.09 -20.88 15.15
CA ILE A 65 4.36 -21.58 14.92
C ILE A 65 4.77 -22.35 16.19
N ALA A 66 4.72 -21.70 17.36
CA ALA A 66 5.16 -22.27 18.62
C ALA A 66 4.28 -23.43 19.08
N LEU A 67 2.95 -23.31 18.95
CA LEU A 67 2.00 -24.28 19.52
C LEU A 67 1.74 -25.48 18.58
N TYR A 68 1.74 -25.25 17.27
CA TYR A 68 1.32 -26.27 16.30
C TYR A 68 2.46 -26.88 15.51
N GLN A 69 3.68 -26.32 15.55
CA GLN A 69 4.84 -26.77 14.78
C GLN A 69 4.47 -27.14 13.33
N PRO A 70 3.90 -26.19 12.55
CA PRO A 70 3.30 -26.47 11.26
C PRO A 70 4.29 -27.03 10.25
N GLU A 71 3.83 -27.99 9.44
CA GLU A 71 4.65 -28.53 8.33
C GLU A 71 4.85 -27.52 7.21
N ALA A 72 5.80 -27.80 6.32
CA ALA A 72 6.36 -26.88 5.32
C ALA A 72 5.34 -25.98 4.58
N GLY A 73 4.20 -26.50 4.17
CA GLY A 73 3.17 -25.73 3.48
C GLY A 73 2.48 -24.68 4.36
N ASN A 74 2.06 -25.11 5.55
CA ASN A 74 1.40 -24.24 6.51
C ASN A 74 2.36 -23.22 7.12
N LEU A 75 3.59 -23.64 7.45
CA LEU A 75 4.64 -22.74 7.92
C LEU A 75 4.92 -21.63 6.89
N ARG A 76 5.05 -22.01 5.61
CA ARG A 76 5.27 -21.06 4.52
C ARG A 76 4.14 -20.02 4.45
N THR A 77 2.88 -20.46 4.56
CA THR A 77 1.72 -19.57 4.57
C THR A 77 1.77 -18.58 5.74
N ILE A 78 2.13 -19.03 6.96
CA ILE A 78 2.25 -18.16 8.13
C ILE A 78 3.37 -17.12 7.95
N LEU A 79 4.55 -17.56 7.48
CA LEU A 79 5.68 -16.65 7.24
C LEU A 79 5.37 -15.61 6.17
N MET A 80 4.55 -15.96 5.19
CA MET A 80 4.12 -15.01 4.18
C MET A 80 3.11 -14.00 4.71
N ILE A 81 2.16 -14.46 5.53
CA ILE A 81 1.22 -13.55 6.20
C ILE A 81 2.00 -12.56 7.07
N LEU A 82 3.00 -13.02 7.81
CA LEU A 82 3.89 -12.16 8.60
C LEU A 82 4.58 -11.08 7.76
N LYS A 83 5.01 -11.44 6.57
CA LYS A 83 5.65 -10.53 5.62
C LYS A 83 4.65 -9.50 5.06
N MET A 84 3.46 -9.98 4.65
CA MET A 84 2.38 -9.14 4.15
C MET A 84 1.88 -8.17 5.23
N ASN A 85 1.80 -8.61 6.51
CA ASN A 85 1.48 -7.79 7.66
C ASN A 85 2.37 -6.53 7.72
N ASN A 86 3.69 -6.72 7.65
CA ASN A 86 4.66 -5.63 7.63
C ASN A 86 4.50 -4.69 6.41
N ASP A 87 4.20 -5.25 5.23
CA ASP A 87 3.98 -4.43 4.03
C ASP A 87 2.65 -3.64 4.12
N LEU A 88 1.61 -4.19 4.73
CA LEU A 88 0.32 -3.52 4.94
C LEU A 88 0.42 -2.39 5.97
N GLU A 89 1.14 -2.58 7.07
CA GLU A 89 1.44 -1.53 8.04
C GLU A 89 2.17 -0.36 7.37
N ARG A 90 3.21 -0.64 6.55
CA ARG A 90 3.91 0.39 5.78
C ARG A 90 3.00 1.14 4.81
N ILE A 91 2.00 0.47 4.21
CA ILE A 91 1.00 1.15 3.38
C ILE A 91 0.16 2.10 4.24
N GLY A 92 -0.20 1.70 5.46
CA GLY A 92 -0.85 2.56 6.44
C GLY A 92 -0.03 3.82 6.76
N ASP A 93 1.26 3.65 7.04
CA ASP A 93 2.21 4.75 7.27
C ASP A 93 2.30 5.71 6.08
N LEU A 94 2.31 5.17 4.86
CA LEU A 94 2.31 5.99 3.64
C LEU A 94 1.02 6.78 3.48
N ALA A 95 -0.13 6.23 3.88
CA ALA A 95 -1.40 6.96 3.90
C ALA A 95 -1.39 8.11 4.94
N VAL A 96 -0.73 7.91 6.09
CA VAL A 96 -0.48 8.98 7.07
C VAL A 96 0.40 10.07 6.45
N ASN A 97 1.51 9.74 5.81
CA ASN A 97 2.40 10.69 5.14
C ASN A 97 1.66 11.51 4.05
N ILE A 98 0.75 10.86 3.30
CA ILE A 98 -0.13 11.54 2.34
C ILE A 98 -1.05 12.51 3.08
N SER A 99 -1.69 12.08 4.18
CA SER A 99 -2.62 12.90 4.96
C SER A 99 -1.94 14.11 5.59
N GLU A 100 -0.75 13.98 6.14
CA GLU A 100 0.03 15.09 6.69
C GLU A 100 0.41 16.12 5.62
N SER A 101 0.87 15.66 4.45
CA SER A 101 1.15 16.54 3.32
C SER A 101 -0.12 17.21 2.79
N ALA A 102 -1.25 16.49 2.77
CA ALA A 102 -2.54 17.02 2.38
C ALA A 102 -3.05 18.08 3.36
N LEU A 103 -2.92 17.88 4.67
CA LEU A 103 -3.26 18.86 5.70
C LEU A 103 -2.54 20.20 5.49
N PHE A 104 -1.27 20.15 5.08
CA PHE A 104 -0.52 21.35 4.71
C PHE A 104 -1.10 22.03 3.46
N LEU A 105 -1.43 21.23 2.44
CA LEU A 105 -1.84 21.74 1.12
C LEU A 105 -3.25 22.35 1.10
N ILE A 106 -4.20 21.75 1.83
CA ILE A 106 -5.62 22.19 1.79
C ILE A 106 -5.85 23.61 2.34
N GLU A 107 -4.93 24.09 3.20
CA GLU A 107 -4.96 25.45 3.78
C GLU A 107 -4.29 26.50 2.88
N ARG A 108 -3.80 26.12 1.70
CA ARG A 108 -3.01 26.98 0.81
C ARG A 108 -3.57 27.00 -0.61
N PRO A 109 -3.25 28.04 -1.40
CA PRO A 109 -3.65 28.08 -2.81
C PRO A 109 -3.06 26.87 -3.57
N PRO A 110 -3.82 26.25 -4.49
CA PRO A 110 -3.30 25.11 -5.27
C PRO A 110 -2.18 25.57 -6.19
N VAL A 111 -1.18 24.66 -6.41
CA VAL A 111 -0.11 24.86 -7.41
C VAL A 111 -0.65 24.64 -8.81
N LYS A 112 -1.43 23.57 -8.99
CA LYS A 112 -2.06 23.16 -10.24
C LYS A 112 -3.35 22.39 -9.95
N PRO A 113 -4.22 22.16 -10.94
CA PRO A 113 -5.33 21.22 -10.81
C PRO A 113 -4.79 19.81 -10.48
N LEU A 114 -5.43 19.13 -9.53
CA LEU A 114 -5.06 17.77 -9.12
C LEU A 114 -5.73 16.76 -10.07
N ILE A 115 -5.09 16.44 -11.20
CA ILE A 115 -5.59 15.48 -12.19
C ILE A 115 -4.83 14.14 -12.07
N ASP A 116 -3.49 14.21 -12.05
CA ASP A 116 -2.65 13.02 -12.13
C ASP A 116 -2.52 12.29 -10.77
N ILE A 117 -2.50 13.01 -9.65
CA ILE A 117 -2.43 12.41 -8.31
C ILE A 117 -3.62 11.50 -8.03
N PRO A 118 -4.90 11.90 -8.25
CA PRO A 118 -6.04 11.01 -8.11
C PRO A 118 -5.96 9.77 -8.99
N ARG A 119 -5.56 9.93 -10.26
CA ARG A 119 -5.39 8.82 -11.20
C ARG A 119 -4.31 7.85 -10.75
N MET A 120 -3.15 8.37 -10.32
CA MET A 120 -2.06 7.57 -9.78
C MET A 120 -2.48 6.80 -8.53
N ALA A 121 -3.24 7.43 -7.65
CA ALA A 121 -3.76 6.80 -6.45
C ALA A 121 -4.78 5.69 -6.75
N GLU A 122 -5.66 5.88 -7.73
CA GLU A 122 -6.61 4.87 -8.17
C GLU A 122 -5.89 3.61 -8.68
N GLU A 123 -4.83 3.78 -9.49
CA GLU A 123 -4.03 2.65 -9.97
C GLU A 123 -3.34 1.91 -8.81
N ALA A 124 -2.71 2.63 -7.86
CA ALA A 124 -2.05 2.02 -6.71
C ALA A 124 -3.04 1.28 -5.79
N ILE A 125 -4.23 1.85 -5.55
CA ILE A 125 -5.31 1.21 -4.77
C ILE A 125 -5.80 -0.07 -5.47
N ASN A 126 -5.98 -0.03 -6.79
CA ASN A 126 -6.36 -1.21 -7.57
C ASN A 126 -5.27 -2.29 -7.55
N MET A 127 -3.98 -1.89 -7.55
CA MET A 127 -2.86 -2.83 -7.40
C MET A 127 -2.89 -3.50 -6.03
N LEU A 128 -3.05 -2.75 -4.95
CA LEU A 128 -3.16 -3.28 -3.59
C LEU A 128 -4.32 -4.27 -3.45
N LYS A 129 -5.51 -3.88 -3.89
CA LYS A 129 -6.69 -4.75 -3.87
C LYS A 129 -6.45 -6.06 -4.62
N ASN A 130 -5.94 -5.97 -5.85
CA ASN A 130 -5.68 -7.16 -6.67
C ASN A 130 -4.55 -8.02 -6.09
N ALA A 131 -3.56 -7.44 -5.41
CA ALA A 131 -2.51 -8.18 -4.71
C ALA A 131 -3.11 -9.02 -3.57
N VAL A 132 -3.98 -8.43 -2.74
CA VAL A 132 -4.69 -9.14 -1.68
C VAL A 132 -5.62 -10.22 -2.24
N ASP A 133 -6.39 -9.90 -3.28
CA ASP A 133 -7.28 -10.86 -3.95
C ASP A 133 -6.48 -12.04 -4.55
N SER A 134 -5.29 -11.79 -5.10
CA SER A 134 -4.41 -12.83 -5.62
C SER A 134 -3.91 -13.78 -4.52
N PHE A 135 -3.63 -13.26 -3.33
CA PHE A 135 -3.28 -14.06 -2.15
C PHE A 135 -4.44 -14.93 -1.68
N ILE A 136 -5.64 -14.35 -1.55
CA ILE A 136 -6.83 -15.06 -1.10
C ILE A 136 -7.15 -16.25 -2.02
N ASN A 137 -7.11 -15.99 -3.33
CA ASN A 137 -7.49 -16.96 -4.36
C ASN A 137 -6.32 -17.83 -4.86
N LYS A 138 -5.09 -17.59 -4.39
CA LYS A 138 -3.86 -18.21 -4.90
C LYS A 138 -3.71 -18.05 -6.43
N ASP A 139 -4.13 -16.87 -6.92
CA ASP A 139 -4.14 -16.56 -8.35
C ASP A 139 -2.83 -15.88 -8.79
N THR A 140 -1.88 -16.69 -9.25
CA THR A 140 -0.59 -16.23 -9.76
C THR A 140 -0.69 -15.43 -11.05
N LYS A 141 -1.75 -15.61 -11.85
CA LYS A 141 -1.97 -14.82 -13.08
C LYS A 141 -2.37 -13.40 -12.71
N LEU A 142 -3.27 -13.25 -11.73
CA LEU A 142 -3.66 -11.94 -11.20
C LEU A 142 -2.43 -11.25 -10.59
N ALA A 143 -1.64 -11.95 -9.77
CA ALA A 143 -0.42 -11.42 -9.19
C ALA A 143 0.57 -10.90 -10.26
N LYS A 144 0.84 -11.69 -11.31
CA LYS A 144 1.70 -11.27 -12.44
C LYS A 144 1.14 -10.03 -13.15
N SER A 145 -0.18 -9.92 -13.31
CA SER A 145 -0.81 -8.76 -13.93
C SER A 145 -0.66 -7.48 -13.11
N VAL A 146 -0.62 -7.58 -11.78
CA VAL A 146 -0.36 -6.45 -10.88
C VAL A 146 1.09 -5.96 -11.04
N CYS A 147 2.07 -6.86 -11.04
CA CYS A 147 3.47 -6.50 -11.24
C CYS A 147 3.70 -5.75 -12.58
N GLN A 148 2.95 -6.08 -13.63
CA GLN A 148 3.04 -5.38 -14.92
C GLN A 148 2.48 -3.96 -14.89
N LYS A 149 1.58 -3.64 -13.96
CA LYS A 149 0.98 -2.31 -13.82
C LYS A 149 1.86 -1.29 -13.12
N ASP A 150 2.89 -1.72 -12.43
CA ASP A 150 3.83 -0.88 -11.69
C ASP A 150 4.41 0.25 -12.57
N ALA A 151 4.81 -0.07 -13.77
CA ALA A 151 5.32 0.90 -14.74
C ALA A 151 4.33 2.05 -15.06
N VAL A 152 3.02 1.84 -14.89
CA VAL A 152 2.01 2.91 -15.10
C VAL A 152 2.11 3.93 -13.98
N VAL A 153 2.23 3.48 -12.74
CA VAL A 153 2.36 4.34 -11.55
C VAL A 153 3.69 5.10 -11.59
N ASP A 154 4.78 4.45 -11.95
CA ASP A 154 6.10 5.07 -12.15
C ASP A 154 6.07 6.19 -13.18
N ASN A 155 5.47 5.95 -14.35
CA ASN A 155 5.35 6.95 -15.40
C ASN A 155 4.54 8.18 -14.95
N LEU A 156 3.46 7.97 -14.17
CA LEU A 156 2.66 9.06 -13.62
C LEU A 156 3.46 9.87 -12.57
N ARG A 157 4.24 9.20 -11.70
CA ARG A 157 5.14 9.88 -10.75
C ARG A 157 6.13 10.77 -11.49
N ASP A 158 6.78 10.26 -12.53
CA ASP A 158 7.77 11.01 -13.30
C ASP A 158 7.14 12.18 -14.06
N GLN A 159 5.90 12.01 -14.56
CA GLN A 159 5.14 13.10 -15.16
C GLN A 159 4.86 14.20 -14.14
N ILE A 160 4.31 13.84 -12.96
CA ILE A 160 4.01 14.78 -11.88
C ILE A 160 5.28 15.55 -11.49
N LEU A 161 6.41 14.86 -11.33
CA LEU A 161 7.69 15.48 -10.96
C LEU A 161 8.13 16.53 -12.01
N ARG A 162 8.12 16.17 -13.31
CA ARG A 162 8.49 17.10 -14.39
C ARG A 162 7.60 18.34 -14.44
N GLU A 163 6.29 18.16 -14.27
CA GLU A 163 5.35 19.27 -14.24
C GLU A 163 5.60 20.19 -13.04
N LEU A 164 5.79 19.63 -11.84
CA LEU A 164 6.04 20.42 -10.65
C LEU A 164 7.37 21.20 -10.72
N ILE A 165 8.42 20.63 -11.34
CA ILE A 165 9.67 21.35 -11.61
C ILE A 165 9.39 22.59 -12.49
N THR A 166 8.52 22.47 -13.49
CA THR A 166 8.16 23.61 -14.37
C THR A 166 7.43 24.70 -13.57
N TYR A 167 6.48 24.32 -12.69
CA TYR A 167 5.79 25.29 -11.81
C TYR A 167 6.75 25.99 -10.85
N MET A 168 7.65 25.25 -10.19
CA MET A 168 8.64 25.81 -9.27
C MET A 168 9.62 26.77 -9.97
N SER A 169 10.00 26.47 -11.21
CA SER A 169 10.88 27.32 -12.00
C SER A 169 10.19 28.60 -12.47
N SER A 170 8.89 28.53 -12.75
CA SER A 170 8.10 29.69 -13.21
C SER A 170 7.66 30.60 -12.06
N ASP A 171 7.35 30.02 -10.89
CA ASP A 171 6.94 30.74 -9.70
C ASP A 171 7.56 30.10 -8.44
N PRO A 172 8.69 30.64 -7.93
CA PRO A 172 9.34 30.13 -6.72
C PRO A 172 8.45 30.11 -5.48
N SER A 173 7.37 30.88 -5.42
CA SER A 173 6.44 30.84 -4.29
C SER A 173 5.68 29.51 -4.18
N THR A 174 5.70 28.67 -5.22
CA THR A 174 5.07 27.37 -5.27
C THR A 174 5.94 26.25 -4.73
N ILE A 175 7.24 26.47 -4.46
CA ILE A 175 8.22 25.44 -4.13
C ILE A 175 7.76 24.57 -2.96
N GLU A 176 7.39 25.17 -1.84
CA GLU A 176 7.02 24.41 -0.65
C GLU A 176 5.79 23.50 -0.90
N ARG A 177 4.77 24.04 -1.56
CA ARG A 177 3.56 23.26 -1.94
C ARG A 177 3.87 22.17 -2.95
N SER A 178 4.75 22.43 -3.90
CA SER A 178 5.21 21.45 -4.88
C SER A 178 5.96 20.29 -4.23
N ILE A 179 6.79 20.56 -3.21
CA ILE A 179 7.49 19.52 -2.44
C ILE A 179 6.48 18.59 -1.75
N HIS A 180 5.40 19.12 -1.18
CA HIS A 180 4.35 18.28 -0.58
C HIS A 180 3.63 17.42 -1.62
N LEU A 181 3.35 17.95 -2.83
CA LEU A 181 2.78 17.15 -3.93
C LEU A 181 3.74 16.05 -4.41
N ILE A 182 5.06 16.32 -4.46
CA ILE A 182 6.09 15.32 -4.75
C ILE A 182 6.13 14.23 -3.66
N ARG A 183 6.02 14.59 -2.38
CA ARG A 183 5.95 13.61 -1.29
C ARG A 183 4.73 12.70 -1.43
N ILE A 184 3.57 13.27 -1.75
CA ILE A 184 2.35 12.49 -2.00
C ILE A 184 2.55 11.51 -3.15
N SER A 185 3.07 11.96 -4.30
CA SER A 185 3.29 11.08 -5.46
C SER A 185 4.29 9.95 -5.15
N ARG A 186 5.35 10.22 -4.39
CA ARG A 186 6.30 9.19 -3.93
C ARG A 186 5.67 8.20 -2.96
N SER A 187 4.79 8.66 -2.07
CA SER A 187 4.06 7.76 -1.17
C SER A 187 3.12 6.83 -1.94
N ILE A 188 2.45 7.33 -2.99
CA ILE A 188 1.57 6.52 -3.83
C ILE A 188 2.38 5.49 -4.64
N GLU A 189 3.53 5.88 -5.21
CA GLU A 189 4.43 4.94 -5.91
C GLU A 189 4.90 3.84 -4.97
N ARG A 190 5.29 4.20 -3.75
CA ARG A 190 5.73 3.20 -2.77
C ARG A 190 4.62 2.24 -2.35
N ILE A 191 3.35 2.66 -2.36
CA ILE A 191 2.20 1.77 -2.16
C ILE A 191 2.09 0.76 -3.31
N ALA A 192 2.34 1.18 -4.55
CA ALA A 192 2.38 0.29 -5.70
C ALA A 192 3.53 -0.72 -5.59
N ASP A 193 4.74 -0.28 -5.24
CA ASP A 193 5.90 -1.15 -4.96
C ASP A 193 5.57 -2.23 -3.92
N LEU A 194 4.97 -1.85 -2.78
CA LEU A 194 4.59 -2.80 -1.73
C LEU A 194 3.52 -3.78 -2.22
N SER A 195 2.61 -3.34 -3.08
CA SER A 195 1.63 -4.22 -3.72
C SER A 195 2.29 -5.24 -4.66
N THR A 196 3.35 -4.87 -5.38
CA THR A 196 4.13 -5.81 -6.19
C THR A 196 4.89 -6.80 -5.32
N ASN A 197 5.44 -6.38 -4.18
CA ASN A 197 6.09 -7.28 -3.21
C ASN A 197 5.12 -8.36 -2.73
N ILE A 198 3.89 -7.98 -2.37
CA ILE A 198 2.84 -8.94 -1.99
C ILE A 198 2.59 -9.94 -3.12
N CYS A 199 2.50 -9.48 -4.36
CA CYS A 199 2.30 -10.35 -5.53
C CYS A 199 3.46 -11.31 -5.79
N GLU A 200 4.70 -10.85 -5.67
CA GLU A 200 5.90 -11.71 -5.78
C GLU A 200 5.87 -12.81 -4.73
N ASP A 201 5.46 -12.47 -3.52
CA ASP A 201 5.30 -13.40 -2.42
C ASP A 201 4.19 -14.44 -2.69
N VAL A 202 3.05 -14.03 -3.25
CA VAL A 202 1.96 -14.95 -3.66
C VAL A 202 2.45 -15.95 -4.71
N ILE A 203 3.20 -15.48 -5.70
CA ILE A 203 3.75 -16.35 -6.75
C ILE A 203 4.73 -17.36 -6.14
N PHE A 204 5.60 -16.89 -5.23
CA PHE A 204 6.54 -17.77 -4.54
C PHE A 204 5.85 -18.87 -3.72
N ILE A 205 4.79 -18.54 -2.98
CA ILE A 205 4.05 -19.53 -2.18
C ILE A 205 3.42 -20.57 -3.09
N THR A 206 2.83 -20.12 -4.20
CA THR A 206 1.98 -20.96 -5.03
C THR A 206 2.80 -21.83 -6.00
N GLU A 207 3.82 -21.26 -6.64
CA GLU A 207 4.62 -21.92 -7.67
C GLU A 207 5.97 -22.46 -7.16
N GLY A 208 6.39 -22.05 -5.95
CA GLY A 208 7.72 -22.40 -5.40
C GLY A 208 8.88 -21.71 -6.12
N LYS A 209 8.60 -20.78 -7.03
CA LYS A 209 9.61 -20.04 -7.79
C LYS A 209 9.83 -18.66 -7.17
N VAL A 210 11.09 -18.32 -6.92
CA VAL A 210 11.49 -16.99 -6.47
C VAL A 210 11.50 -16.07 -7.70
N ILE A 211 10.49 -15.22 -7.85
CA ILE A 211 10.50 -14.12 -8.82
C ILE A 211 10.85 -12.86 -8.03
N LYS A 212 12.11 -12.44 -8.10
CA LYS A 212 12.56 -11.16 -7.53
C LYS A 212 13.14 -10.30 -8.64
N HIS A 213 12.76 -9.01 -8.64
CA HIS A 213 13.32 -8.00 -9.53
C HIS A 213 13.08 -8.22 -11.03
N HIS A 214 11.86 -8.60 -11.46
CA HIS A 214 11.49 -8.75 -12.88
C HIS A 214 12.42 -9.65 -13.72
N LYS A 215 13.18 -10.55 -13.10
CA LYS A 215 13.92 -11.56 -13.84
C LYS A 215 12.99 -12.72 -14.18
N ASP A 216 12.38 -12.63 -15.35
CA ASP A 216 11.89 -13.80 -16.06
C ASP A 216 13.10 -14.70 -16.34
N GLU A 217 13.24 -15.77 -15.58
CA GLU A 217 14.12 -16.84 -16.01
C GLU A 217 13.40 -17.59 -17.14
N SER A 218 13.89 -17.35 -18.34
CA SER A 218 13.64 -18.11 -19.56
C SER A 218 13.99 -19.61 -19.42
#